data_7a2001f2b128c7986e8ad50512f056c1
#
_entry.id   7a2001f2b128c7986e8ad50512f056c1
#
_cell.length_a   1.000
_cell.length_b   1.000
_cell.length_c   1.000
_cell.angle_alpha   90.00
_cell.angle_beta   90.00
_cell.angle_gamma   90.00
#
_symmetry.space_group_name_H-M   'P 1'
#
loop_
_entity.id
_entity.type
_entity.pdbx_description
1 polymer ?
#
loop_
_entity_poly.entity_id
_entity_poly.type
_entity_poly.pdbx_seq_one_letter_code
_entity_poly.pdbx_strand_id
1 'polypeptide(L)'
;MLRHAVLPQIAMRAAAEEREARIWSAGCASGEEPYTIRILWDLEVMPRFPDAFLGIVATDIDEFLLDRARSACYPAASLRELPLELMRQAFTRRSGCWCLRPAHKQGTQFLQQDVRKEAPPGRFDLVLCRNLAFTYFTRALQEAVLERIVASLEPRGLLVIGSHEHLPGPVARWTPFGGHRTIFALVSVGERTWQ
;
A
#
# COMPACT_ATOMS: atom_id res chain seq x y z
N MET A 1 3.51 -0.08 -12.69
CA MET A 1 2.94 -1.41 -12.37
C MET A 1 1.75 -1.29 -11.43
N LEU A 2 1.85 -0.71 -10.24
CA LEU A 2 0.70 -0.52 -9.33
C LEU A 2 -0.51 0.06 -10.07
N ARG A 3 -0.33 1.19 -10.74
CA ARG A 3 -1.35 1.93 -11.49
C ARG A 3 -2.07 1.10 -12.58
N HIS A 4 -1.32 0.30 -13.33
CA HIS A 4 -1.83 -0.30 -14.57
C HIS A 4 -2.14 -1.79 -14.49
N ALA A 5 -1.69 -2.47 -13.44
CA ALA A 5 -1.90 -3.90 -13.28
C ALA A 5 -2.42 -4.26 -11.88
N VAL A 6 -1.72 -3.90 -10.81
CA VAL A 6 -2.05 -4.35 -9.46
C VAL A 6 -3.39 -3.80 -8.99
N LEU A 7 -3.57 -2.48 -8.98
CA LEU A 7 -4.81 -1.86 -8.49
C LEU A 7 -6.04 -2.23 -9.32
N PRO A 8 -5.99 -2.24 -10.67
CA PRO A 8 -7.11 -2.73 -11.48
C PRO A 8 -7.47 -4.20 -11.22
N GLN A 9 -6.48 -5.08 -11.04
CA GLN A 9 -6.73 -6.49 -10.71
C GLN A 9 -7.40 -6.66 -9.34
N ILE A 10 -6.94 -5.89 -8.35
CA ILE A 10 -7.57 -5.88 -7.01
C ILE A 10 -9.01 -5.39 -7.11
N ALA A 11 -9.26 -4.30 -7.84
CA ALA A 11 -10.61 -3.74 -8.01
C ALA A 11 -11.57 -4.74 -8.68
N MET A 12 -11.13 -5.36 -9.76
CA MET A 12 -11.91 -6.38 -10.47
C MET A 12 -12.27 -7.54 -9.55
N ARG A 13 -11.32 -8.03 -8.76
CA ARG A 13 -11.55 -9.15 -7.83
C ARG A 13 -12.50 -8.74 -6.69
N ALA A 14 -12.26 -7.59 -6.06
CA ALA A 14 -13.07 -7.12 -4.95
C ALA A 14 -14.55 -6.88 -5.39
N ALA A 15 -14.74 -6.29 -6.56
CA ALA A 15 -16.07 -6.13 -7.15
C ALA A 15 -16.76 -7.47 -7.44
N ALA A 16 -16.04 -8.44 -8.01
CA ALA A 16 -16.59 -9.79 -8.28
C ALA A 16 -16.92 -10.56 -6.99
N GLU A 17 -16.24 -10.30 -5.90
CA GLU A 17 -16.47 -10.89 -4.58
C GLU A 17 -17.41 -10.05 -3.70
N GLU A 18 -17.98 -8.97 -4.23
CA GLU A 18 -18.91 -8.04 -3.56
C GLU A 18 -18.39 -7.53 -2.21
N ARG A 19 -17.08 -7.21 -2.14
CA ARG A 19 -16.42 -6.73 -0.92
C ARG A 19 -15.57 -5.49 -1.18
N GLU A 20 -15.19 -4.84 -0.09
CA GLU A 20 -14.20 -3.77 -0.14
C GLU A 20 -12.81 -4.34 -0.44
N ALA A 21 -12.07 -3.71 -1.36
CA ALA A 21 -10.64 -3.90 -1.52
C ALA A 21 -9.92 -3.28 -0.31
N ARG A 22 -8.94 -3.98 0.27
CA ARG A 22 -8.24 -3.50 1.45
C ARG A 22 -6.73 -3.45 1.22
N ILE A 23 -6.13 -2.30 1.54
CA ILE A 23 -4.69 -2.08 1.39
C ILE A 23 -4.10 -1.65 2.74
N TRP A 24 -2.94 -2.23 3.08
CA TRP A 24 -2.16 -1.81 4.24
C TRP A 24 -0.85 -1.19 3.80
N SER A 25 -0.58 0.05 4.22
CA SER A 25 0.71 0.73 4.09
C SER A 25 1.41 0.69 5.46
N ALA A 26 2.40 -0.20 5.60
CA ALA A 26 3.17 -0.42 6.82
C ALA A 26 4.41 0.49 6.84
N GLY A 27 4.52 1.35 7.85
CA GLY A 27 5.55 2.40 7.91
C GLY A 27 5.26 3.52 6.93
N CYS A 28 4.05 4.08 7.02
CA CYS A 28 3.53 5.06 6.06
C CYS A 28 4.13 6.46 6.20
N ALA A 29 4.93 6.70 7.23
CA ALA A 29 5.51 8.00 7.55
C ALA A 29 4.47 9.14 7.49
N SER A 30 4.72 10.21 6.75
CA SER A 30 3.81 11.35 6.60
C SER A 30 2.68 11.16 5.56
N GLY A 31 2.45 9.92 5.09
CA GLY A 31 1.23 9.54 4.37
C GLY A 31 1.27 9.73 2.85
N GLU A 32 2.42 10.07 2.27
CA GLU A 32 2.55 10.25 0.81
C GLU A 32 2.22 8.97 0.04
N GLU A 33 2.62 7.79 0.56
CA GLU A 33 2.38 6.50 -0.08
C GLU A 33 0.89 6.11 -0.07
N PRO A 34 0.19 6.04 1.07
CA PRO A 34 -1.23 5.68 1.08
C PRO A 34 -2.09 6.67 0.29
N TYR A 35 -1.78 7.96 0.31
CA TYR A 35 -2.51 8.92 -0.49
C TYR A 35 -2.22 8.82 -1.99
N THR A 36 -1.00 8.44 -2.38
CA THR A 36 -0.72 8.12 -3.79
C THR A 36 -1.59 6.96 -4.27
N ILE A 37 -1.72 5.90 -3.47
CA ILE A 37 -2.62 4.77 -3.78
C ILE A 37 -4.07 5.23 -3.88
N ARG A 38 -4.54 6.03 -2.94
CA ARG A 38 -5.91 6.57 -2.93
C ARG A 38 -6.20 7.41 -4.19
N ILE A 39 -5.29 8.30 -4.56
CA ILE A 39 -5.42 9.15 -5.76
C ILE A 39 -5.48 8.29 -7.04
N LEU A 40 -4.60 7.30 -7.16
CA LEU A 40 -4.61 6.38 -8.29
C LEU A 40 -5.93 5.59 -8.36
N TRP A 41 -6.44 5.17 -7.21
CA TRP A 41 -7.72 4.47 -7.14
C TRP A 41 -8.86 5.36 -7.58
N ASP A 42 -9.01 6.53 -6.97
CA ASP A 42 -10.15 7.43 -7.20
C ASP A 42 -10.18 7.98 -8.63
N LEU A 43 -9.00 8.33 -9.19
CA LEU A 43 -8.94 9.00 -10.49
C LEU A 43 -8.77 8.06 -11.69
N GLU A 44 -8.30 6.83 -11.48
CA GLU A 44 -7.96 5.95 -12.61
C GLU A 44 -8.58 4.55 -12.53
N VAL A 45 -8.79 4.04 -11.32
CA VAL A 45 -9.35 2.70 -11.13
C VAL A 45 -10.86 2.77 -11.00
N MET A 46 -11.39 3.57 -10.09
CA MET A 46 -12.82 3.71 -9.84
C MET A 46 -13.64 4.08 -11.09
N PRO A 47 -13.18 4.94 -12.01
CA PRO A 47 -13.92 5.20 -13.25
C PRO A 47 -14.12 3.97 -14.16
N ARG A 48 -13.28 2.95 -14.00
CA ARG A 48 -13.33 1.69 -14.75
C ARG A 48 -14.04 0.58 -13.98
N PHE A 49 -14.08 0.68 -12.66
CA PHE A 49 -14.67 -0.29 -11.73
C PHE A 49 -15.51 0.46 -10.68
N PRO A 50 -16.68 1.02 -11.07
CA PRO A 50 -17.46 1.92 -10.21
C PRO A 50 -17.99 1.24 -8.94
N ASP A 51 -18.15 -0.08 -8.96
CA ASP A 51 -18.61 -0.87 -7.82
C ASP A 51 -17.48 -1.34 -6.89
N ALA A 52 -16.23 -1.01 -7.21
CA ALA A 52 -15.09 -1.36 -6.39
C ALA A 52 -14.79 -0.27 -5.34
N PHE A 53 -14.98 -0.60 -4.08
CA PHE A 53 -14.64 0.26 -2.95
C PHE A 53 -13.24 -0.05 -2.41
N LEU A 54 -12.56 0.95 -1.85
CA LEU A 54 -11.23 0.80 -1.27
C LEU A 54 -11.18 1.33 0.15
N GLY A 55 -10.69 0.49 1.07
CA GLY A 55 -10.23 0.87 2.40
C GLY A 55 -8.71 0.81 2.49
N ILE A 56 -8.08 1.86 3.01
CA ILE A 56 -6.64 1.90 3.27
C ILE A 56 -6.41 2.02 4.77
N VAL A 57 -5.61 1.11 5.33
CA VAL A 57 -5.05 1.23 6.67
C VAL A 57 -3.58 1.56 6.55
N ALA A 58 -3.18 2.69 7.10
CA ALA A 58 -1.81 3.18 7.08
C ALA A 58 -1.27 3.21 8.52
N THR A 59 -0.14 2.56 8.77
CA THR A 59 0.41 2.44 10.11
C THR A 59 1.82 2.99 10.18
N ASP A 60 2.13 3.68 11.27
CA ASP A 60 3.49 4.09 11.62
C ASP A 60 3.63 4.10 13.14
N ILE A 61 4.86 4.00 13.63
CA ILE A 61 5.14 4.09 15.07
C ILE A 61 5.20 5.55 15.55
N ASP A 62 5.50 6.48 14.65
CA ASP A 62 5.70 7.89 14.95
C ASP A 62 4.40 8.67 14.79
N GLU A 63 3.76 9.02 15.92
CA GLU A 63 2.52 9.80 15.95
C GLU A 63 2.68 11.19 15.32
N PHE A 64 3.85 11.82 15.42
CA PHE A 64 4.10 13.11 14.79
C PHE A 64 4.03 13.02 13.26
N LEU A 65 4.54 11.94 12.67
CA LEU A 65 4.41 11.68 11.24
C LEU A 65 2.96 11.39 10.85
N LEU A 66 2.23 10.65 11.68
CA LEU A 66 0.80 10.38 11.45
C LEU A 66 -0.06 11.65 11.51
N ASP A 67 0.25 12.59 12.38
CA ASP A 67 -0.44 13.90 12.42
C ASP A 67 -0.19 14.69 11.14
N ARG A 68 1.01 14.66 10.62
CA ARG A 68 1.31 15.21 9.29
C ARG A 68 0.55 14.51 8.19
N ALA A 69 0.45 13.18 8.24
CA ALA A 69 -0.34 12.40 7.30
C ALA A 69 -1.82 12.77 7.35
N ARG A 70 -2.42 12.92 8.53
CA ARG A 70 -3.81 13.37 8.70
C ARG A 70 -4.04 14.78 8.15
N SER A 71 -3.06 15.66 8.31
CA SER A 71 -3.12 17.02 7.73
C SER A 71 -3.14 16.97 6.20
N ALA A 72 -2.37 16.05 5.61
CA ALA A 72 -2.23 15.81 4.18
C ALA A 72 -1.87 17.06 3.38
N CYS A 73 -0.99 17.89 3.93
CA CYS A 73 -0.45 19.09 3.30
C CYS A 73 1.05 18.95 3.14
N TYR A 74 1.54 18.97 1.91
CA TYR A 74 2.91 18.62 1.56
C TYR A 74 3.63 19.74 0.81
N PRO A 75 4.94 19.90 0.99
CA PRO A 75 5.75 20.71 0.09
C PRO A 75 5.80 20.05 -1.30
N ALA A 76 6.02 20.84 -2.34
CA ALA A 76 6.08 20.33 -3.72
C ALA A 76 7.12 19.20 -3.90
N ALA A 77 8.22 19.24 -3.14
CA ALA A 77 9.28 18.22 -3.20
C ALA A 77 8.78 16.81 -2.82
N SER A 78 7.84 16.69 -1.88
CA SER A 78 7.26 15.40 -1.48
C SER A 78 6.36 14.79 -2.56
N LEU A 79 5.85 15.60 -3.48
CA LEU A 79 4.91 15.15 -4.52
C LEU A 79 5.56 14.98 -5.90
N ARG A 80 6.88 15.08 -6.01
CA ARG A 80 7.60 15.05 -7.28
C ARG A 80 7.41 13.76 -8.10
N GLU A 81 7.15 12.64 -7.42
CA GLU A 81 6.92 11.33 -8.05
C GLU A 81 5.47 11.16 -8.55
N LEU A 82 4.55 12.03 -8.10
CA LEU A 82 3.17 12.00 -8.55
C LEU A 82 3.06 12.73 -9.90
N PRO A 83 2.44 12.11 -10.93
CA PRO A 83 2.19 12.79 -12.20
C PRO A 83 1.48 14.12 -11.99
N LEU A 84 1.95 15.17 -12.68
CA LEU A 84 1.46 16.54 -12.50
C LEU A 84 -0.05 16.66 -12.69
N GLU A 85 -0.60 15.88 -13.60
CA GLU A 85 -2.06 15.87 -13.86
C GLU A 85 -2.83 15.35 -12.65
N LEU A 86 -2.41 14.26 -12.04
CA LEU A 86 -3.02 13.71 -10.82
C LEU A 86 -2.84 14.67 -9.63
N MET A 87 -1.67 15.30 -9.53
CA MET A 87 -1.42 16.28 -8.49
C MET A 87 -2.40 17.46 -8.60
N ARG A 88 -2.66 18.00 -9.80
CA ARG A 88 -3.60 19.10 -10.01
C ARG A 88 -5.04 18.72 -9.69
N GLN A 89 -5.43 17.49 -9.98
CA GLN A 89 -6.78 17.00 -9.69
C GLN A 89 -6.97 16.72 -8.20
N ALA A 90 -5.98 16.12 -7.54
CA ALA A 90 -6.11 15.68 -6.16
C ALA A 90 -5.79 16.74 -5.10
N PHE A 91 -4.97 17.74 -5.41
CA PHE A 91 -4.50 18.73 -4.45
C PHE A 91 -4.99 20.14 -4.74
N THR A 92 -4.98 20.99 -3.69
CA THR A 92 -5.15 22.44 -3.78
C THR A 92 -3.94 23.12 -3.13
N ARG A 93 -3.50 24.25 -3.69
CA ARG A 93 -2.40 25.03 -3.10
C ARG A 93 -2.93 25.90 -1.97
N ARG A 94 -2.31 25.79 -0.78
CA ARG A 94 -2.63 26.61 0.41
C ARG A 94 -1.33 26.99 1.12
N SER A 95 -1.11 28.26 1.38
CA SER A 95 0.04 28.78 2.15
C SER A 95 1.39 28.18 1.73
N GLY A 96 1.62 28.06 0.42
CA GLY A 96 2.87 27.49 -0.11
C GLY A 96 2.97 25.97 -0.17
N CYS A 97 2.03 25.24 0.44
CA CYS A 97 1.94 23.79 0.41
C CYS A 97 0.81 23.31 -0.52
N TRP A 98 0.88 22.03 -0.87
CA TRP A 98 -0.15 21.30 -1.60
C TRP A 98 -0.95 20.45 -0.61
N CYS A 99 -2.23 20.79 -0.39
CA CYS A 99 -3.10 20.07 0.52
C CYS A 99 -4.07 19.19 -0.26
N LEU A 100 -4.16 17.93 0.13
CA LEU A 100 -5.04 16.93 -0.49
C LEU A 100 -6.51 17.38 -0.32
N ARG A 101 -7.29 17.26 -1.37
CA ARG A 101 -8.71 17.55 -1.34
C ARG A 101 -9.45 16.57 -0.42
N PRO A 102 -10.46 17.01 0.35
CA PRO A 102 -11.17 16.15 1.31
C PRO A 102 -11.71 14.84 0.73
N ALA A 103 -12.15 14.86 -0.53
CA ALA A 103 -12.66 13.67 -1.21
C ALA A 103 -11.64 12.51 -1.24
N HIS A 104 -10.35 12.80 -1.43
CA HIS A 104 -9.28 11.79 -1.47
C HIS A 104 -8.70 11.42 -0.10
N LYS A 105 -9.25 11.97 1.00
CA LYS A 105 -8.90 11.53 2.36
C LYS A 105 -9.80 10.40 2.85
N GLN A 106 -10.98 10.27 2.28
CA GLN A 106 -11.98 9.29 2.69
C GLN A 106 -11.47 7.86 2.48
N GLY A 107 -11.87 6.95 3.39
CA GLY A 107 -11.46 5.55 3.32
C GLY A 107 -9.98 5.29 3.59
N THR A 108 -9.23 6.29 4.14
CA THR A 108 -7.85 6.11 4.61
C THR A 108 -7.80 6.33 6.12
N GLN A 109 -7.42 5.29 6.87
CA GLN A 109 -7.29 5.30 8.32
C GLN A 109 -5.81 5.27 8.70
N PHE A 110 -5.40 6.16 9.61
CA PHE A 110 -4.05 6.20 10.18
C PHE A 110 -4.05 5.68 11.61
N LEU A 111 -3.22 4.67 11.89
CA LEU A 111 -3.09 4.04 13.19
C LEU A 111 -1.64 4.09 13.67
N GLN A 112 -1.44 4.45 14.93
CA GLN A 112 -0.15 4.31 15.56
C GLN A 112 0.08 2.84 15.93
N GLN A 113 0.95 2.16 15.19
CA GLN A 113 1.26 0.75 15.39
C GLN A 113 2.73 0.45 15.09
N ASP A 114 3.28 -0.46 15.87
CA ASP A 114 4.63 -0.99 15.67
C ASP A 114 4.55 -2.31 14.88
N VAL A 115 4.93 -2.28 13.60
CA VAL A 115 4.93 -3.45 12.73
C VAL A 115 5.75 -4.63 13.28
N ARG A 116 6.70 -4.36 14.18
CA ARG A 116 7.49 -5.40 14.88
C ARG A 116 6.65 -6.20 15.87
N LYS A 117 5.54 -5.65 16.34
CA LYS A 117 4.70 -6.23 17.40
C LYS A 117 3.38 -6.72 16.85
N GLU A 118 2.74 -5.95 15.97
CA GLU A 118 1.38 -6.19 15.53
C GLU A 118 1.13 -5.79 14.08
N ALA A 119 0.03 -6.26 13.53
CA ALA A 119 -0.56 -5.83 12.27
C ALA A 119 -1.97 -5.29 12.53
N PRO A 120 -2.49 -4.39 11.69
CA PRO A 120 -3.87 -3.94 11.80
C PRO A 120 -4.84 -5.11 11.57
N PRO A 121 -6.06 -5.04 12.16
CA PRO A 121 -7.03 -6.12 12.08
C PRO A 121 -7.57 -6.33 10.67
N GLY A 122 -7.83 -7.60 10.34
CA GLY A 122 -8.41 -8.04 9.06
C GLY A 122 -7.36 -8.49 8.07
N ARG A 123 -7.82 -8.73 6.83
CA ARG A 123 -6.96 -9.17 5.74
C ARG A 123 -6.89 -8.11 4.66
N PHE A 124 -5.80 -8.14 3.86
CA PHE A 124 -5.46 -7.13 2.88
C PHE A 124 -5.16 -7.75 1.51
N ASP A 125 -5.67 -7.14 0.47
CA ASP A 125 -5.37 -7.50 -0.92
C ASP A 125 -3.94 -7.10 -1.30
N LEU A 126 -3.44 -6.04 -0.66
CA LEU A 126 -2.11 -5.50 -0.89
C LEU A 126 -1.52 -5.00 0.42
N VAL A 127 -0.29 -5.38 0.70
CA VAL A 127 0.53 -4.79 1.77
C VAL A 127 1.72 -4.11 1.12
N LEU A 128 1.93 -2.82 1.46
CA LEU A 128 3.15 -2.11 1.14
C LEU A 128 4.00 -2.02 2.41
N CYS A 129 5.22 -2.58 2.36
CA CYS A 129 6.21 -2.47 3.43
C CYS A 129 7.53 -2.08 2.77
N ARG A 130 7.69 -0.78 2.50
CA ARG A 130 8.77 -0.25 1.68
C ARG A 130 9.72 0.59 2.50
N ASN A 131 11.03 0.38 2.31
CA ASN A 131 12.11 1.12 2.94
C ASN A 131 11.99 1.13 4.48
N LEU A 132 11.55 0.02 5.05
CA LEU A 132 11.34 -0.14 6.49
C LEU A 132 11.93 -1.46 6.98
N ALA A 133 11.13 -2.52 7.02
CA ALA A 133 11.50 -3.76 7.70
C ALA A 133 12.70 -4.44 7.04
N PHE A 134 12.70 -4.52 5.73
CA PHE A 134 13.71 -5.24 4.96
C PHE A 134 14.98 -4.41 4.69
N THR A 135 15.00 -3.15 5.15
CA THR A 135 16.16 -2.26 5.12
C THR A 135 16.85 -2.18 6.48
N TYR A 136 16.08 -1.97 7.56
CA TYR A 136 16.62 -1.52 8.85
C TYR A 136 16.63 -2.59 9.93
N PHE A 137 15.85 -3.68 9.80
CA PHE A 137 15.73 -4.68 10.86
C PHE A 137 16.75 -5.79 10.71
N THR A 138 17.07 -6.44 11.84
CA THR A 138 17.86 -7.68 11.84
C THR A 138 17.13 -8.78 11.08
N ARG A 139 17.86 -9.76 10.58
CA ARG A 139 17.29 -10.86 9.80
C ARG A 139 16.14 -11.58 10.54
N ALA A 140 16.31 -11.89 11.81
CA ALA A 140 15.29 -12.55 12.61
C ALA A 140 14.01 -11.69 12.72
N LEU A 141 14.16 -10.37 12.87
CA LEU A 141 13.02 -9.46 12.94
C LEU A 141 12.35 -9.27 11.57
N GLN A 142 13.12 -9.26 10.48
CA GLN A 142 12.57 -9.27 9.12
C GLN A 142 11.68 -10.49 8.88
N GLU A 143 12.12 -11.67 9.31
CA GLU A 143 11.36 -12.92 9.19
C GLU A 143 10.07 -12.86 10.02
N ALA A 144 10.13 -12.38 11.25
CA ALA A 144 8.96 -12.22 12.11
C ALA A 144 7.93 -11.21 11.52
N VAL A 145 8.40 -10.11 10.95
CA VAL A 145 7.53 -9.13 10.27
C VAL A 145 6.93 -9.74 9.01
N LEU A 146 7.72 -10.49 8.22
CA LEU A 146 7.21 -11.14 7.01
C LEU A 146 6.11 -12.16 7.33
N GLU A 147 6.27 -13.00 8.37
CA GLU A 147 5.22 -13.94 8.79
C GLU A 147 3.94 -13.20 9.23
N ARG A 148 4.07 -12.06 9.90
CA ARG A 148 2.94 -11.22 10.28
C ARG A 148 2.22 -10.63 9.07
N ILE A 149 2.96 -10.17 8.06
CA ILE A 149 2.42 -9.70 6.78
C ILE A 149 1.70 -10.85 6.07
N VAL A 150 2.30 -12.05 6.00
CA VAL A 150 1.67 -13.24 5.40
C VAL A 150 0.33 -13.56 6.06
N ALA A 151 0.28 -13.52 7.40
CA ALA A 151 -0.95 -13.77 8.14
C ALA A 151 -2.06 -12.72 7.87
N SER A 152 -1.65 -11.52 7.46
CA SER A 152 -2.56 -10.40 7.15
C SER A 152 -2.97 -10.32 5.68
N LEU A 153 -2.37 -11.13 4.79
CA LEU A 153 -2.73 -11.13 3.37
C LEU A 153 -3.96 -11.98 3.09
N GLU A 154 -4.80 -11.50 2.18
CA GLU A 154 -5.82 -12.34 1.55
C GLU A 154 -5.18 -13.47 0.71
N PRO A 155 -5.89 -14.57 0.48
CA PRO A 155 -5.49 -15.51 -0.56
C PRO A 155 -5.27 -14.75 -1.88
N ARG A 156 -4.11 -14.93 -2.53
CA ARG A 156 -3.69 -14.14 -3.70
C ARG A 156 -3.38 -12.66 -3.40
N GLY A 157 -3.21 -12.29 -2.15
CA GLY A 157 -2.75 -10.96 -1.75
C GLY A 157 -1.32 -10.70 -2.19
N LEU A 158 -0.99 -9.43 -2.36
CA LEU A 158 0.30 -9.00 -2.87
C LEU A 158 1.09 -8.25 -1.79
N LEU A 159 2.42 -8.42 -1.82
CA LEU A 159 3.36 -7.65 -1.01
C LEU A 159 4.23 -6.78 -1.91
N VAL A 160 4.35 -5.50 -1.59
CA VAL A 160 5.29 -4.57 -2.24
C VAL A 160 6.38 -4.17 -1.25
N ILE A 161 7.63 -4.29 -1.69
CA ILE A 161 8.81 -3.84 -0.93
C ILE A 161 9.54 -2.72 -1.67
N GLY A 162 10.52 -2.10 -1.02
CA GLY A 162 11.37 -1.08 -1.63
C GLY A 162 12.28 -1.62 -2.73
N SER A 163 12.73 -0.75 -3.62
CA SER A 163 13.53 -1.11 -4.81
C SER A 163 14.89 -1.76 -4.49
N HIS A 164 15.44 -1.49 -3.31
CA HIS A 164 16.71 -2.02 -2.84
C HIS A 164 16.55 -3.08 -1.74
N GLU A 165 15.32 -3.46 -1.44
CA GLU A 165 15.00 -4.44 -0.41
C GLU A 165 14.89 -5.86 -1.01
N HIS A 166 15.12 -6.85 -0.14
CA HIS A 166 15.00 -8.26 -0.49
C HIS A 166 14.22 -8.99 0.62
N LEU A 167 13.34 -9.90 0.23
CA LEU A 167 12.62 -10.71 1.21
C LEU A 167 13.56 -11.68 1.92
N PRO A 168 13.42 -11.84 3.25
CA PRO A 168 14.13 -12.85 4.01
C PRO A 168 13.56 -14.25 3.76
N GLY A 169 14.41 -15.29 3.87
CA GLY A 169 13.99 -16.71 3.84
C GLY A 169 13.90 -17.32 2.45
N PRO A 170 13.40 -18.55 2.37
CA PRO A 170 13.28 -19.26 1.10
C PRO A 170 12.27 -18.56 0.19
N VAL A 171 12.71 -18.17 -0.98
CA VAL A 171 11.92 -17.50 -2.03
C VAL A 171 10.73 -18.39 -2.51
N ALA A 172 10.71 -19.67 -2.14
CA ALA A 172 9.73 -20.66 -2.57
C ALA A 172 8.26 -20.33 -2.20
N ARG A 173 8.03 -19.43 -1.23
CA ARG A 173 6.67 -18.96 -0.84
C ARG A 173 6.19 -17.76 -1.63
N TRP A 174 7.06 -17.13 -2.44
CA TRP A 174 6.77 -15.89 -3.11
C TRP A 174 7.09 -16.00 -4.61
N THR A 175 6.19 -15.53 -5.43
CA THR A 175 6.41 -15.41 -6.87
C THR A 175 6.42 -13.93 -7.24
N PRO A 176 7.45 -13.45 -7.98
CA PRO A 176 7.43 -12.09 -8.51
C PRO A 176 6.20 -11.87 -9.38
N PHE A 177 5.39 -10.89 -9.04
CA PHE A 177 4.19 -10.55 -9.78
C PHE A 177 4.57 -9.85 -11.09
N GLY A 178 4.19 -10.42 -12.23
CA GLY A 178 4.50 -9.87 -13.55
C GLY A 178 6.01 -9.70 -13.81
N GLY A 179 6.86 -10.51 -13.18
CA GLY A 179 8.32 -10.42 -13.30
C GLY A 179 8.97 -9.25 -12.54
N HIS A 180 8.20 -8.51 -11.74
CA HIS A 180 8.73 -7.38 -10.96
C HIS A 180 9.47 -7.83 -9.70
N ARG A 181 10.65 -7.23 -9.46
CA ARG A 181 11.53 -7.57 -8.32
C ARG A 181 11.05 -7.03 -6.97
N THR A 182 10.04 -6.18 -6.95
CA THR A 182 9.53 -5.50 -5.75
C THR A 182 8.08 -5.83 -5.42
N ILE A 183 7.40 -6.61 -6.26
CA ILE A 183 6.01 -7.00 -6.07
C ILE A 183 5.93 -8.51 -6.06
N PHE A 184 5.39 -9.07 -5.01
CA PHE A 184 5.36 -10.51 -4.79
C PHE A 184 3.93 -10.98 -4.50
N ALA A 185 3.55 -12.10 -5.14
CA ALA A 185 2.36 -12.85 -4.80
C ALA A 185 2.73 -14.00 -3.87
N LEU A 186 1.90 -14.24 -2.85
CA LEU A 186 2.03 -15.41 -2.00
C LEU A 186 1.61 -16.67 -2.78
N VAL A 187 2.48 -17.65 -2.84
CA VAL A 187 2.17 -18.94 -3.47
C VAL A 187 1.27 -19.74 -2.54
N SER A 188 0.04 -20.01 -2.96
CA SER A 188 -0.84 -20.93 -2.27
C SER A 188 -0.26 -22.34 -2.34
N VAL A 189 -0.23 -23.04 -1.19
CA VAL A 189 0.15 -24.48 -1.16
C VAL A 189 -0.94 -25.23 -1.93
N GLY A 190 -0.72 -25.51 -3.21
CA GLY A 190 -1.66 -26.22 -4.09
C GLY A 190 -1.77 -25.71 -5.53
N GLU A 191 -1.43 -24.47 -5.80
CA GLU A 191 -1.47 -23.91 -7.16
C GLU A 191 -0.05 -23.56 -7.65
N ARG A 192 0.58 -24.49 -8.34
CA ARG A 192 1.73 -24.16 -9.20
C ARG A 192 1.16 -23.66 -10.53
N THR A 193 1.69 -22.52 -10.94
CA THR A 193 1.59 -21.88 -12.26
C THR A 193 0.54 -20.77 -12.39
N TRP A 194 1.07 -19.54 -12.29
CA TRP A 194 0.57 -18.45 -13.09
C TRP A 194 1.37 -18.44 -14.41
N GLN A 195 0.74 -18.77 -15.50
CA GLN A 195 1.25 -18.48 -16.85
C GLN A 195 0.79 -17.12 -17.29
#